data_16b0c4905c9f00dd08cb34db0c2043b8
#
_entry.id   16b0c4905c9f00dd08cb34db0c2043b8
#
_cell.length_a   1.000
_cell.length_b   1.000
_cell.length_c   1.000
_cell.angle_alpha   90.00
_cell.angle_beta   90.00
_cell.angle_gamma   90.00
#
_symmetry.space_group_name_H-M   'P 1'
#
loop_
_entity.id
_entity.type
_entity.pdbx_description
1 polymer ?
#
loop_
_entity_poly.entity_id
_entity_poly.type
_entity_poly.pdbx_seq_one_letter_code
_entity_poly.pdbx_strand_id
1 'polypeptide(L)'
;MADSVQLEPSARRVRAALEHLGLWPEAASEQQALTRSVLQYVALLAKWNRTFNLTAVRDPDQMLVQHVFDSAAVVPALRERVEASRQARGAEASRPVIVDVGSGAGLPGIVLALLWREADFVLVEPAAKKAAFLQQVVSELALTNVTVLRARIEDLAGTLAAPDAVICRAFASLADYARAIERIAGAHTVVAAMKARPDEREESALTHDWRIAESLPLRVPELDAQRRLIVLERTQAKRLAPQEESHPRA
;
A
#
# COMPACT_ATOMS: atom_id res chain seq x y z
N MET A 1 -16.55 28.88 9.31
CA MET A 1 -15.37 29.53 9.97
C MET A 1 -14.73 28.69 11.06
N ALA A 2 -15.46 27.80 11.77
CA ALA A 2 -14.87 26.89 12.77
C ALA A 2 -13.95 25.81 12.15
N ASP A 3 -14.26 25.31 10.95
CA ASP A 3 -13.46 24.28 10.28
C ASP A 3 -12.06 24.75 9.83
N SER A 4 -11.91 26.04 9.46
CA SER A 4 -10.62 26.56 9.00
C SER A 4 -9.58 26.70 10.11
N VAL A 5 -9.97 26.92 11.35
CA VAL A 5 -9.05 27.04 12.49
C VAL A 5 -8.52 25.67 12.94
N GLN A 6 -9.29 24.59 12.79
CA GLN A 6 -8.85 23.22 13.11
C GLN A 6 -7.95 22.62 12.02
N LEU A 7 -8.06 23.03 10.77
CA LEU A 7 -7.22 22.54 9.67
C LEU A 7 -5.75 22.98 9.79
N GLU A 8 -5.48 24.14 10.37
CA GLU A 8 -4.13 24.66 10.52
C GLU A 8 -3.17 23.77 11.34
N PRO A 9 -3.54 23.27 12.53
CA PRO A 9 -2.68 22.37 13.30
C PRO A 9 -2.42 21.04 12.56
N SER A 10 -3.45 20.42 11.98
CA SER A 10 -3.34 19.16 11.25
C SER A 10 -2.52 19.32 9.96
N ALA A 11 -2.66 20.44 9.25
CA ALA A 11 -1.85 20.75 8.07
C ALA A 11 -0.36 20.87 8.41
N ARG A 12 -0.02 21.52 9.53
CA ARG A 12 1.38 21.61 10.00
C ARG A 12 1.94 20.24 10.38
N ARG A 13 1.15 19.36 10.98
CA ARG A 13 1.57 17.99 11.31
C ARG A 13 1.82 17.17 10.04
N VAL A 14 0.92 17.23 9.06
CA VAL A 14 1.11 16.58 7.75
C VAL A 14 2.42 17.04 7.11
N ARG A 15 2.66 18.33 7.06
CA ARG A 15 3.92 18.89 6.54
C ARG A 15 5.13 18.34 7.28
N ALA A 16 5.18 18.49 8.59
CA ALA A 16 6.33 18.06 9.40
C ALA A 16 6.60 16.55 9.27
N ALA A 17 5.54 15.73 9.23
CA ALA A 17 5.67 14.29 9.05
C ALA A 17 6.23 13.94 7.67
N LEU A 18 5.75 14.56 6.60
CA LEU A 18 6.23 14.28 5.24
C LEU A 18 7.62 14.85 4.99
N GLU A 19 7.98 16.00 5.58
CA GLU A 19 9.38 16.52 5.58
C GLU A 19 10.33 15.53 6.26
N HIS A 20 9.93 15.01 7.43
CA HIS A 20 10.72 14.00 8.14
C HIS A 20 10.96 12.72 7.32
N LEU A 21 9.98 12.33 6.50
CA LEU A 21 10.06 11.15 5.65
C LEU A 21 10.72 11.43 4.28
N GLY A 22 11.10 12.67 3.98
CA GLY A 22 11.64 13.06 2.67
C GLY A 22 10.60 13.00 1.54
N LEU A 23 9.31 13.15 1.88
CA LEU A 23 8.18 13.02 0.94
C LEU A 23 7.45 14.35 0.69
N TRP A 24 7.96 15.45 1.25
CA TRP A 24 7.34 16.76 1.07
C TRP A 24 7.68 17.33 -0.32
N PRO A 25 6.69 17.71 -1.14
CA PRO A 25 6.95 18.26 -2.47
C PRO A 25 7.69 19.61 -2.41
N GLU A 26 8.44 19.92 -3.46
CA GLU A 26 9.12 21.23 -3.56
C GLU A 26 8.14 22.36 -3.96
N ALA A 27 7.23 22.08 -4.91
CA ALA A 27 6.31 23.08 -5.43
C ALA A 27 5.18 23.41 -4.44
N ALA A 28 4.99 24.70 -4.15
CA ALA A 28 3.96 25.16 -3.21
C ALA A 28 2.53 24.74 -3.60
N SER A 29 2.22 24.67 -4.91
CA SER A 29 0.92 24.18 -5.39
C SER A 29 0.69 22.72 -5.06
N GLU A 30 1.73 21.88 -5.18
CA GLU A 30 1.67 20.45 -4.82
C GLU A 30 1.55 20.24 -3.32
N GLN A 31 2.27 21.04 -2.51
CA GLN A 31 2.18 21.05 -1.05
C GLN A 31 0.74 21.29 -0.57
N GLN A 32 0.09 22.31 -1.15
CA GLN A 32 -1.30 22.65 -0.81
C GLN A 32 -2.27 21.55 -1.26
N ALA A 33 -2.09 21.03 -2.47
CA ALA A 33 -2.93 19.97 -3.02
C ALA A 33 -2.81 18.68 -2.19
N LEU A 34 -1.58 18.27 -1.86
CA LEU A 34 -1.31 17.07 -1.05
C LEU A 34 -1.91 17.20 0.35
N THR A 35 -1.66 18.32 1.03
CA THR A 35 -2.22 18.59 2.37
C THR A 35 -3.74 18.50 2.35
N ARG A 36 -4.38 19.15 1.38
CA ARG A 36 -5.83 19.11 1.21
C ARG A 36 -6.33 17.69 1.01
N SER A 37 -5.71 16.92 0.12
CA SER A 37 -6.11 15.55 -0.18
C SER A 37 -5.96 14.63 1.02
N VAL A 38 -4.88 14.75 1.79
CA VAL A 38 -4.67 13.97 3.03
C VAL A 38 -5.75 14.28 4.06
N LEU A 39 -6.04 15.55 4.32
CA LEU A 39 -7.05 15.94 5.30
C LEU A 39 -8.46 15.56 4.84
N GLN A 40 -8.76 15.69 3.56
CA GLN A 40 -10.03 15.25 2.98
C GLN A 40 -10.21 13.73 3.09
N TYR A 41 -9.15 12.94 2.83
CA TYR A 41 -9.18 11.50 3.04
C TYR A 41 -9.49 11.13 4.49
N VAL A 42 -8.82 11.76 5.45
CA VAL A 42 -9.08 11.52 6.90
C VAL A 42 -10.51 11.89 7.26
N ALA A 43 -11.03 13.01 6.77
CA ALA A 43 -12.41 13.42 7.01
C ALA A 43 -13.43 12.43 6.43
N LEU A 44 -13.20 11.94 5.20
CA LEU A 44 -14.03 10.90 4.59
C LEU A 44 -13.97 9.60 5.40
N LEU A 45 -12.78 9.17 5.79
CA LEU A 45 -12.59 7.97 6.62
C LEU A 45 -13.32 8.09 7.95
N ALA A 46 -13.17 9.20 8.64
CA ALA A 46 -13.86 9.46 9.91
C ALA A 46 -15.39 9.46 9.75
N LYS A 47 -15.90 10.06 8.66
CA LYS A 47 -17.33 10.08 8.34
C LYS A 47 -17.88 8.67 8.11
N TRP A 48 -17.25 7.89 7.24
CA TRP A 48 -17.68 6.53 6.92
C TRP A 48 -17.50 5.56 8.09
N ASN A 49 -16.43 5.73 8.87
CA ASN A 49 -16.13 4.88 10.01
C ASN A 49 -17.22 4.90 11.08
N ARG A 50 -17.95 6.01 11.23
CA ARG A 50 -19.10 6.11 12.15
C ARG A 50 -20.21 5.11 11.85
N THR A 51 -20.38 4.75 10.56
CA THR A 51 -21.47 3.86 10.11
C THR A 51 -20.98 2.44 9.80
N PHE A 52 -19.78 2.31 9.24
CA PHE A 52 -19.35 1.04 8.63
C PHE A 52 -18.20 0.35 9.36
N ASN A 53 -17.65 0.95 10.44
CA ASN A 53 -16.53 0.38 11.21
C ASN A 53 -15.34 -0.05 10.30
N LEU A 54 -14.88 0.87 9.45
CA LEU A 54 -13.76 0.62 8.52
C LEU A 54 -12.44 0.42 9.26
N THR A 55 -12.27 1.06 10.42
CA THR A 55 -11.11 0.98 11.29
C THR A 55 -11.51 1.06 12.75
N ALA A 56 -10.66 0.49 13.64
CA ALA A 56 -10.81 0.63 15.08
C ALA A 56 -10.50 2.03 15.60
N VAL A 57 -9.68 2.80 14.88
CA VAL A 57 -9.33 4.18 15.25
C VAL A 57 -10.51 5.10 14.91
N ARG A 58 -10.93 5.90 15.88
CA ARG A 58 -12.10 6.79 15.74
C ARG A 58 -11.76 8.27 15.69
N ASP A 59 -10.69 8.64 16.35
CA ASP A 59 -10.22 10.02 16.43
C ASP A 59 -9.46 10.39 15.15
N PRO A 60 -9.85 11.47 14.43
CA PRO A 60 -9.17 11.93 13.21
C PRO A 60 -7.68 12.25 13.41
N ASP A 61 -7.29 12.78 14.56
CA ASP A 61 -5.88 13.08 14.87
C ASP A 61 -5.06 11.79 15.00
N GLN A 62 -5.64 10.75 15.57
CA GLN A 62 -5.02 9.43 15.62
C GLN A 62 -5.06 8.74 14.25
N MET A 63 -6.07 9.00 13.40
CA MET A 63 -6.07 8.52 12.02
C MET A 63 -4.91 9.09 11.20
N LEU A 64 -4.53 10.36 11.42
CA LEU A 64 -3.33 10.92 10.80
C LEU A 64 -2.09 10.10 11.15
N VAL A 65 -1.88 9.79 12.42
CA VAL A 65 -0.68 9.08 12.90
C VAL A 65 -0.72 7.60 12.52
N GLN A 66 -1.77 6.89 12.95
CA GLN A 66 -1.83 5.43 12.86
C GLN A 66 -2.21 4.92 11.47
N HIS A 67 -2.69 5.80 10.59
CA HIS A 67 -3.08 5.42 9.23
C HIS A 67 -2.27 6.14 8.16
N VAL A 68 -2.27 7.48 8.17
CA VAL A 68 -1.58 8.24 7.12
C VAL A 68 -0.07 8.18 7.29
N PHE A 69 0.47 8.55 8.46
CA PHE A 69 1.92 8.58 8.67
C PHE A 69 2.52 7.17 8.70
N ASP A 70 1.79 6.21 9.28
CA ASP A 70 2.18 4.78 9.25
C ASP A 70 2.31 4.27 7.80
N SER A 71 1.34 4.58 6.94
CA SER A 71 1.39 4.21 5.51
C SER A 71 2.43 5.01 4.73
N ALA A 72 2.62 6.29 5.03
CA ALA A 72 3.61 7.13 4.37
C ALA A 72 5.05 6.66 4.63
N ALA A 73 5.32 6.15 5.84
CA ALA A 73 6.65 5.67 6.25
C ALA A 73 7.18 4.51 5.37
N VAL A 74 6.29 3.81 4.65
CA VAL A 74 6.66 2.72 3.74
C VAL A 74 7.18 3.24 2.40
N VAL A 75 6.75 4.42 1.96
CA VAL A 75 6.96 4.91 0.58
C VAL A 75 8.44 4.90 0.18
N PRO A 76 9.38 5.45 0.95
CA PRO A 76 10.79 5.49 0.54
C PRO A 76 11.37 4.10 0.29
N ALA A 77 11.16 3.18 1.25
CA ALA A 77 11.70 1.83 1.18
C ALA A 77 11.06 0.98 0.08
N LEU A 78 9.75 1.12 -0.16
CA LEU A 78 9.06 0.40 -1.22
C LEU A 78 9.47 0.93 -2.60
N ARG A 79 9.51 2.26 -2.77
CA ARG A 79 9.91 2.92 -4.03
C ARG A 79 11.31 2.48 -4.44
N GLU A 80 12.29 2.56 -3.55
CA GLU A 80 13.67 2.13 -3.81
C GLU A 80 13.74 0.70 -4.38
N ARG A 81 12.99 -0.24 -3.80
CA ARG A 81 13.01 -1.63 -4.23
C ARG A 81 12.30 -1.87 -5.55
N VAL A 82 11.19 -1.18 -5.76
CA VAL A 82 10.47 -1.23 -7.03
C VAL A 82 11.34 -0.65 -8.15
N GLU A 83 11.96 0.50 -7.94
CA GLU A 83 12.83 1.14 -8.91
C GLU A 83 14.05 0.25 -9.23
N ALA A 84 14.72 -0.32 -8.20
CA ALA A 84 15.82 -1.24 -8.39
C ALA A 84 15.42 -2.50 -9.18
N SER A 85 14.27 -3.11 -8.86
CA SER A 85 13.74 -4.27 -9.59
C SER A 85 13.42 -3.93 -11.04
N ARG A 86 12.86 -2.74 -11.30
CA ARG A 86 12.50 -2.28 -12.65
C ARG A 86 13.75 -1.96 -13.48
N GLN A 87 14.74 -1.30 -12.87
CA GLN A 87 16.03 -1.02 -13.52
C GLN A 87 16.73 -2.32 -13.94
N ALA A 88 16.76 -3.31 -13.06
CA ALA A 88 17.41 -4.60 -13.34
C ALA A 88 16.83 -5.34 -14.56
N ARG A 89 15.59 -5.02 -14.99
CA ARG A 89 14.91 -5.61 -16.17
C ARG A 89 14.61 -4.62 -17.30
N GLY A 90 15.12 -3.41 -17.24
CA GLY A 90 14.95 -2.38 -18.29
C GLY A 90 13.49 -1.91 -18.47
N ALA A 91 12.73 -1.82 -17.37
CA ALA A 91 11.30 -1.50 -17.40
C ALA A 91 10.98 -0.06 -16.96
N GLU A 92 11.94 0.86 -16.96
CA GLU A 92 11.78 2.23 -16.45
C GLU A 92 10.85 3.10 -17.30
N ALA A 93 10.65 2.76 -18.57
CA ALA A 93 9.84 3.56 -19.50
C ALA A 93 8.34 3.56 -19.21
N SER A 94 7.83 2.58 -18.44
CA SER A 94 6.41 2.50 -18.05
C SER A 94 6.20 2.97 -16.61
N ARG A 95 4.95 3.24 -16.22
CA ARG A 95 4.60 3.51 -14.82
C ARG A 95 4.66 2.23 -13.99
N PRO A 96 5.18 2.27 -12.75
CA PRO A 96 5.10 1.12 -11.84
C PRO A 96 3.64 0.79 -11.51
N VAL A 97 3.31 -0.49 -11.43
CA VAL A 97 1.99 -0.98 -10.98
C VAL A 97 2.12 -1.61 -9.61
N ILE A 98 1.41 -1.07 -8.62
CA ILE A 98 1.41 -1.51 -7.23
C ILE A 98 0.03 -2.05 -6.87
N VAL A 99 -0.02 -3.27 -6.34
CA VAL A 99 -1.27 -3.90 -5.87
C VAL A 99 -1.33 -3.85 -4.35
N ASP A 100 -2.36 -3.21 -3.79
CA ASP A 100 -2.66 -3.24 -2.35
C ASP A 100 -3.71 -4.32 -2.07
N VAL A 101 -3.32 -5.35 -1.33
CA VAL A 101 -4.14 -6.55 -1.09
C VAL A 101 -4.90 -6.46 0.22
N GLY A 102 -6.22 -6.51 0.12
CA GLY A 102 -7.08 -6.32 1.27
C GLY A 102 -7.04 -4.87 1.77
N SER A 103 -7.17 -3.93 0.84
CA SER A 103 -6.96 -2.49 1.08
C SER A 103 -7.82 -1.90 2.22
N GLY A 104 -8.93 -2.52 2.54
CA GLY A 104 -9.78 -2.12 3.67
C GLY A 104 -10.26 -0.68 3.58
N ALA A 105 -9.73 0.15 4.48
CA ALA A 105 -9.95 1.59 4.47
C ALA A 105 -9.06 2.34 3.45
N GLY A 106 -8.38 1.63 2.54
CA GLY A 106 -7.43 2.21 1.57
C GLY A 106 -6.01 2.34 2.12
N LEU A 107 -5.62 1.46 3.02
CA LEU A 107 -4.36 1.55 3.75
C LEU A 107 -3.49 0.29 3.49
N PRO A 108 -2.29 0.47 2.92
CA PRO A 108 -1.63 1.75 2.65
C PRO A 108 -2.00 2.41 1.31
N GLY A 109 -2.68 1.75 0.40
CA GLY A 109 -2.79 2.07 -1.02
C GLY A 109 -3.20 3.50 -1.37
N ILE A 110 -4.23 4.08 -0.73
CA ILE A 110 -4.64 5.48 -0.97
C ILE A 110 -3.52 6.46 -0.57
N VAL A 111 -2.86 6.23 0.56
CA VAL A 111 -1.78 7.12 1.01
C VAL A 111 -0.58 7.03 0.07
N LEU A 112 -0.23 5.81 -0.36
CA LEU A 112 0.82 5.61 -1.35
C LEU A 112 0.50 6.32 -2.67
N ALA A 113 -0.74 6.20 -3.15
CA ALA A 113 -1.18 6.84 -4.39
C ALA A 113 -1.14 8.38 -4.34
N LEU A 114 -1.39 8.97 -3.17
CA LEU A 114 -1.26 10.41 -2.96
C LEU A 114 0.21 10.86 -2.99
N LEU A 115 1.14 10.03 -2.50
CA LEU A 115 2.55 10.35 -2.31
C LEU A 115 3.45 9.89 -3.47
N TRP A 116 2.97 8.98 -4.30
CA TRP A 116 3.71 8.43 -5.44
C TRP A 116 2.85 8.48 -6.70
N ARG A 117 2.68 9.67 -7.23
CA ARG A 117 1.79 9.95 -8.36
C ARG A 117 2.25 9.35 -9.68
N GLU A 118 3.54 9.00 -9.79
CA GLU A 118 4.15 8.38 -10.97
C GLU A 118 3.91 6.86 -11.04
N ALA A 119 3.31 6.26 -10.01
CA ALA A 119 2.89 4.85 -10.00
C ALA A 119 1.37 4.72 -10.14
N ASP A 120 0.91 3.59 -10.67
CA ASP A 120 -0.48 3.20 -10.73
C ASP A 120 -0.80 2.18 -9.62
N PHE A 121 -1.91 2.37 -8.95
CA PHE A 121 -2.32 1.56 -7.80
C PHE A 121 -3.59 0.78 -8.11
N VAL A 122 -3.57 -0.52 -7.81
CA VAL A 122 -4.72 -1.40 -7.87
C VAL A 122 -5.09 -1.80 -6.43
N LEU A 123 -6.22 -1.29 -5.94
CA LEU A 123 -6.71 -1.59 -4.59
C LEU A 123 -7.69 -2.77 -4.67
N VAL A 124 -7.31 -3.89 -4.08
CA VAL A 124 -8.12 -5.12 -4.09
C VAL A 124 -8.80 -5.30 -2.74
N GLU A 125 -10.15 -5.27 -2.74
CA GLU A 125 -10.94 -5.37 -1.51
C GLU A 125 -12.24 -6.16 -1.76
N PRO A 126 -12.43 -7.34 -1.18
CA PRO A 126 -13.61 -8.16 -1.43
C PRO A 126 -14.90 -7.64 -0.78
N ALA A 127 -14.81 -6.91 0.33
CA ALA A 127 -15.96 -6.45 1.06
C ALA A 127 -16.65 -5.26 0.36
N ALA A 128 -17.91 -5.44 -0.06
CA ALA A 128 -18.66 -4.45 -0.84
C ALA A 128 -18.68 -3.04 -0.22
N LYS A 129 -18.86 -2.94 1.10
CA LYS A 129 -18.92 -1.64 1.82
C LYS A 129 -17.56 -0.93 1.81
N LYS A 130 -16.46 -1.68 1.96
CA LYS A 130 -15.10 -1.15 1.90
C LYS A 130 -14.73 -0.73 0.48
N ALA A 131 -15.04 -1.56 -0.52
CA ALA A 131 -14.83 -1.22 -1.92
C ALA A 131 -15.62 0.04 -2.33
N ALA A 132 -16.87 0.20 -1.88
CA ALA A 132 -17.66 1.41 -2.11
C ALA A 132 -17.01 2.65 -1.47
N PHE A 133 -16.48 2.52 -0.25
CA PHE A 133 -15.71 3.59 0.37
C PHE A 133 -14.48 3.98 -0.46
N LEU A 134 -13.70 2.99 -0.93
CA LEU A 134 -12.54 3.24 -1.77
C LEU A 134 -12.92 3.97 -3.07
N GLN A 135 -13.99 3.56 -3.74
CA GLN A 135 -14.50 4.22 -4.94
C GLN A 135 -14.91 5.67 -4.65
N GLN A 136 -15.56 5.93 -3.50
CA GLN A 136 -15.90 7.28 -3.07
C GLN A 136 -14.62 8.13 -2.86
N VAL A 137 -13.60 7.59 -2.18
CA VAL A 137 -12.32 8.29 -1.97
C VAL A 137 -11.65 8.62 -3.30
N VAL A 138 -11.57 7.66 -4.22
CA VAL A 138 -10.97 7.86 -5.56
C VAL A 138 -11.68 8.97 -6.31
N SER A 139 -13.02 8.99 -6.29
CA SER A 139 -13.82 10.03 -6.93
C SER A 139 -13.64 11.40 -6.28
N GLU A 140 -13.77 11.49 -4.95
CA GLU A 140 -13.70 12.75 -4.19
C GLU A 140 -12.31 13.41 -4.25
N LEU A 141 -11.25 12.60 -4.28
CA LEU A 141 -9.88 13.09 -4.36
C LEU A 141 -9.34 13.17 -5.80
N ALA A 142 -10.18 12.84 -6.80
CA ALA A 142 -9.82 12.78 -8.22
C ALA A 142 -8.52 12.01 -8.48
N LEU A 143 -8.37 10.82 -7.88
CA LEU A 143 -7.18 9.99 -8.02
C LEU A 143 -7.20 9.25 -9.37
N THR A 144 -6.47 9.78 -10.35
CA THR A 144 -6.40 9.22 -11.70
C THR A 144 -5.48 8.00 -11.81
N ASN A 145 -4.65 7.78 -10.80
CA ASN A 145 -3.69 6.69 -10.70
C ASN A 145 -4.17 5.53 -9.79
N VAL A 146 -5.47 5.45 -9.50
CA VAL A 146 -6.03 4.41 -8.63
C VAL A 146 -7.17 3.69 -9.30
N THR A 147 -7.09 2.36 -9.34
CA THR A 147 -8.18 1.46 -9.74
C THR A 147 -8.62 0.63 -8.53
N VAL A 148 -9.93 0.54 -8.29
CA VAL A 148 -10.49 -0.28 -7.20
C VAL A 148 -11.13 -1.53 -7.80
N LEU A 149 -10.67 -2.70 -7.35
CA LEU A 149 -11.21 -4.00 -7.74
C LEU A 149 -11.92 -4.65 -6.54
N ARG A 150 -13.23 -4.85 -6.67
CA ARG A 150 -13.99 -5.60 -5.69
C ARG A 150 -13.87 -7.10 -5.97
N ALA A 151 -12.82 -7.72 -5.47
CA ALA A 151 -12.52 -9.14 -5.68
C ALA A 151 -11.68 -9.68 -4.51
N ARG A 152 -11.53 -10.99 -4.43
CA ARG A 152 -10.43 -11.61 -3.71
C ARG A 152 -9.20 -11.57 -4.61
N ILE A 153 -8.02 -11.45 -4.04
CA ILE A 153 -6.77 -11.37 -4.84
C ILE A 153 -6.55 -12.67 -5.63
N GLU A 154 -6.91 -13.81 -5.05
CA GLU A 154 -6.77 -15.13 -5.66
C GLU A 154 -7.58 -15.26 -6.95
N ASP A 155 -8.75 -14.58 -7.02
CA ASP A 155 -9.66 -14.61 -8.19
C ASP A 155 -9.13 -13.78 -9.38
N LEU A 156 -8.12 -12.95 -9.15
CA LEU A 156 -7.51 -12.10 -10.18
C LEU A 156 -6.33 -12.76 -10.91
N ALA A 157 -5.99 -13.99 -10.55
CA ALA A 157 -4.94 -14.75 -11.20
C ALA A 157 -5.26 -14.96 -12.69
N GLY A 158 -4.33 -14.56 -13.56
CA GLY A 158 -4.49 -14.65 -15.03
C GLY A 158 -5.26 -13.48 -15.66
N THR A 159 -5.89 -12.61 -14.87
CA THR A 159 -6.54 -11.39 -15.37
C THR A 159 -5.74 -10.13 -15.05
N LEU A 160 -5.00 -10.15 -13.95
CA LEU A 160 -4.09 -9.08 -13.57
C LEU A 160 -2.68 -9.45 -14.05
N ALA A 161 -2.07 -8.58 -14.86
CA ALA A 161 -0.66 -8.71 -15.22
C ALA A 161 0.21 -8.66 -13.95
N ALA A 162 1.35 -9.36 -13.95
CA ALA A 162 2.26 -9.38 -12.81
C ALA A 162 2.68 -7.94 -12.44
N PRO A 163 2.35 -7.48 -11.22
CA PRO A 163 2.64 -6.11 -10.80
C PRO A 163 4.12 -5.93 -10.45
N ASP A 164 4.58 -4.67 -10.39
CA ASP A 164 5.90 -4.32 -9.90
C ASP A 164 6.04 -4.55 -8.40
N ALA A 165 4.97 -4.29 -7.65
CA ALA A 165 4.90 -4.65 -6.24
C ALA A 165 3.51 -5.12 -5.82
N VAL A 166 3.50 -5.97 -4.80
CA VAL A 166 2.31 -6.32 -4.03
C VAL A 166 2.56 -5.92 -2.59
N ILE A 167 1.64 -5.20 -1.99
CA ILE A 167 1.75 -4.78 -0.59
C ILE A 167 0.46 -5.11 0.17
N CYS A 168 0.60 -5.39 1.46
CA CYS A 168 -0.55 -5.49 2.37
C CYS A 168 -0.26 -4.84 3.73
N ARG A 169 -1.32 -4.51 4.44
CA ARG A 169 -1.31 -4.13 5.85
C ARG A 169 -2.34 -4.94 6.62
N ALA A 170 -1.96 -5.40 7.84
CA ALA A 170 -2.86 -6.14 8.72
C ALA A 170 -3.41 -7.47 8.13
N PHE A 171 -2.64 -8.15 7.28
CA PHE A 171 -2.95 -9.52 6.88
C PHE A 171 -2.77 -10.48 8.07
N ALA A 172 -3.58 -11.56 8.14
CA ALA A 172 -3.61 -12.46 9.29
C ALA A 172 -2.23 -13.04 9.61
N SER A 173 -1.53 -13.57 8.60
CA SER A 173 -0.15 -14.04 8.72
C SER A 173 0.62 -13.81 7.42
N LEU A 174 1.97 -13.85 7.48
CA LEU A 174 2.82 -13.80 6.28
C LEU A 174 2.59 -15.02 5.37
N ALA A 175 2.33 -16.19 5.97
CA ALA A 175 2.04 -17.42 5.23
C ALA A 175 0.73 -17.34 4.43
N ASP A 176 -0.34 -16.79 5.04
CA ASP A 176 -1.61 -16.59 4.34
C ASP A 176 -1.47 -15.55 3.23
N TYR A 177 -0.73 -14.47 3.50
CA TYR A 177 -0.44 -13.45 2.49
C TYR A 177 0.33 -14.04 1.30
N ALA A 178 1.43 -14.73 1.55
CA ALA A 178 2.26 -15.37 0.52
C ALA A 178 1.43 -16.34 -0.35
N ARG A 179 0.55 -17.13 0.29
CA ARG A 179 -0.37 -18.06 -0.40
C ARG A 179 -1.37 -17.30 -1.28
N ALA A 180 -1.98 -16.24 -0.75
CA ALA A 180 -2.99 -15.47 -1.47
C ALA A 180 -2.44 -14.82 -2.75
N ILE A 181 -1.17 -14.36 -2.73
CA ILE A 181 -0.54 -13.66 -3.85
C ILE A 181 0.30 -14.57 -4.75
N GLU A 182 0.36 -15.87 -4.47
CA GLU A 182 1.27 -16.80 -5.15
C GLU A 182 1.14 -16.78 -6.68
N ARG A 183 -0.08 -16.65 -7.19
CA ARG A 183 -0.40 -16.63 -8.62
C ARG A 183 -0.40 -15.21 -9.23
N ILE A 184 -0.21 -14.18 -8.41
CA ILE A 184 -0.19 -12.77 -8.82
C ILE A 184 1.25 -12.27 -8.91
N ALA A 185 2.09 -12.63 -7.91
CA ALA A 185 3.47 -12.20 -7.85
C ALA A 185 4.32 -12.93 -8.91
N GLY A 186 4.86 -12.17 -9.87
CA GLY A 186 5.84 -12.65 -10.85
C GLY A 186 7.25 -12.72 -10.28
N ALA A 187 8.21 -13.14 -11.11
CA ALA A 187 9.62 -13.31 -10.72
C ALA A 187 10.31 -12.01 -10.23
N HIS A 188 9.82 -10.86 -10.69
CA HIS A 188 10.38 -9.53 -10.38
C HIS A 188 9.47 -8.68 -9.50
N THR A 189 8.36 -9.24 -9.04
CA THR A 189 7.43 -8.53 -8.15
C THR A 189 8.03 -8.36 -6.76
N VAL A 190 8.11 -7.13 -6.28
CA VAL A 190 8.45 -6.83 -4.88
C VAL A 190 7.25 -7.20 -4.01
N VAL A 191 7.43 -8.16 -3.11
CA VAL A 191 6.37 -8.61 -2.20
C VAL A 191 6.64 -8.04 -0.82
N ALA A 192 5.75 -7.17 -0.35
CA ALA A 192 5.93 -6.40 0.88
C ALA A 192 4.74 -6.54 1.83
N ALA A 193 5.00 -6.60 3.13
CA ALA A 193 3.97 -6.62 4.17
C ALA A 193 4.33 -5.66 5.31
N MET A 194 3.38 -4.80 5.69
CA MET A 194 3.51 -3.92 6.85
C MET A 194 3.14 -4.67 8.13
N LYS A 195 4.06 -4.75 9.07
CA LYS A 195 3.90 -5.43 10.35
C LYS A 195 4.33 -4.57 11.54
N ALA A 196 3.70 -4.78 12.70
CA ALA A 196 4.14 -4.16 13.96
C ALA A 196 5.44 -4.84 14.47
N ARG A 197 5.42 -6.16 14.57
CA ARG A 197 6.57 -7.02 14.86
C ARG A 197 6.47 -8.28 14.01
N PRO A 198 7.55 -8.73 13.34
CA PRO A 198 7.59 -10.10 12.90
C PRO A 198 7.68 -11.00 14.15
N ASP A 199 6.82 -12.00 14.23
CA ASP A 199 6.96 -13.08 15.19
C ASP A 199 7.87 -14.15 14.54
N GLU A 200 8.84 -14.70 15.27
CA GLU A 200 9.66 -15.83 14.81
C GLU A 200 8.80 -17.01 14.31
N ARG A 201 7.60 -17.14 14.87
CA ARG A 201 6.60 -18.12 14.42
C ARG A 201 6.05 -17.84 13.03
N GLU A 202 5.95 -16.56 12.63
CA GLU A 202 5.48 -16.19 11.29
C GLU A 202 6.51 -16.57 10.23
N GLU A 203 7.80 -16.44 10.53
CA GLU A 203 8.87 -16.85 9.63
C GLU A 203 8.90 -18.39 9.45
N SER A 204 8.82 -19.13 10.56
CA SER A 204 8.78 -20.60 10.52
C SER A 204 7.50 -21.17 9.89
N ALA A 205 6.44 -20.42 9.82
CA ALA A 205 5.17 -20.79 9.18
C ALA A 205 5.14 -20.53 7.67
N LEU A 206 6.11 -19.80 7.12
CA LEU A 206 6.23 -19.63 5.67
C LEU A 206 6.46 -20.97 4.99
N THR A 207 5.82 -21.17 3.84
CA THR A 207 6.04 -22.36 3.03
C THR A 207 7.48 -22.36 2.48
N HIS A 208 8.00 -23.53 2.11
CA HIS A 208 9.36 -23.67 1.54
C HIS A 208 9.57 -22.84 0.25
N ASP A 209 8.51 -22.34 -0.36
CA ASP A 209 8.56 -21.50 -1.56
C ASP A 209 8.86 -20.02 -1.28
N TRP A 210 8.72 -19.58 -0.01
CA TRP A 210 8.86 -18.19 0.39
C TRP A 210 9.77 -18.04 1.61
N ARG A 211 10.56 -16.97 1.64
CA ARG A 211 11.36 -16.56 2.80
C ARG A 211 11.28 -15.05 3.03
N ILE A 212 11.59 -14.62 4.23
CA ILE A 212 11.84 -13.21 4.51
C ILE A 212 13.22 -12.86 3.93
N ALA A 213 13.22 -11.98 2.92
CA ALA A 213 14.44 -11.44 2.35
C ALA A 213 14.99 -10.30 3.22
N GLU A 214 14.08 -9.41 3.64
CA GLU A 214 14.43 -8.24 4.44
C GLU A 214 13.35 -7.93 5.48
N SER A 215 13.78 -7.37 6.61
CA SER A 215 12.92 -6.86 7.66
C SER A 215 13.42 -5.46 8.05
N LEU A 216 12.78 -4.44 7.51
CA LEU A 216 13.21 -3.05 7.59
C LEU A 216 12.44 -2.30 8.68
N PRO A 217 13.12 -1.69 9.65
CA PRO A 217 12.45 -0.85 10.63
C PRO A 217 11.91 0.41 9.95
N LEU A 218 10.65 0.74 10.25
CA LEU A 218 10.01 1.97 9.79
C LEU A 218 9.92 2.96 10.94
N ARG A 219 10.36 4.17 10.72
CA ARG A 219 10.15 5.29 11.66
C ARG A 219 8.91 6.05 11.24
N VAL A 220 7.85 5.92 12.04
CA VAL A 220 6.59 6.61 11.80
C VAL A 220 6.56 7.87 12.64
N PRO A 221 6.42 9.06 12.04
CA PRO A 221 6.32 10.31 12.78
C PRO A 221 5.19 10.29 13.81
N GLU A 222 5.42 10.80 14.99
CA GLU A 222 4.47 10.89 16.11
C GLU A 222 3.96 9.53 16.64
N LEU A 223 4.51 8.40 16.19
CA LEU A 223 4.11 7.08 16.64
C LEU A 223 5.23 6.40 17.43
N ASP A 224 5.03 6.25 18.73
CA ASP A 224 5.93 5.47 19.59
C ASP A 224 5.53 3.98 19.55
N ALA A 225 5.70 3.37 18.40
CA ALA A 225 5.46 1.93 18.21
C ALA A 225 6.36 1.39 17.10
N GLN A 226 6.84 0.17 17.31
CA GLN A 226 7.65 -0.50 16.29
C GLN A 226 6.79 -0.80 15.05
N ARG A 227 7.35 -0.48 13.88
CA ARG A 227 6.81 -0.80 12.57
C ARG A 227 7.92 -1.34 11.69
N ARG A 228 7.58 -2.31 10.86
CA ARG A 228 8.51 -2.91 9.91
C ARG A 228 7.86 -3.11 8.56
N LEU A 229 8.66 -2.96 7.52
CA LEU A 229 8.35 -3.47 6.20
C LEU A 229 9.07 -4.81 6.05
N ILE A 230 8.30 -5.87 5.89
CA ILE A 230 8.81 -7.20 5.60
C ILE A 230 8.79 -7.39 4.10
N VAL A 231 9.93 -7.73 3.52
CA VAL A 231 10.05 -8.08 2.11
C VAL A 231 10.18 -9.59 2.00
N LEU A 232 9.27 -10.20 1.24
CA LEU A 232 9.29 -11.63 0.96
C LEU A 232 9.89 -11.88 -0.42
N GLU A 233 10.62 -12.98 -0.57
CA GLU A 233 11.08 -13.46 -1.86
C GLU A 233 10.83 -14.96 -2.03
N ARG A 234 10.74 -15.40 -3.29
CA ARG A 234 10.66 -16.83 -3.60
C ARG A 234 12.01 -17.50 -3.38
N THR A 235 11.99 -18.68 -2.79
CA THR A 235 13.18 -19.54 -2.72
C THR A 235 13.59 -20.05 -4.11
N GLN A 236 14.86 -20.29 -4.35
CA GLN A 236 15.42 -20.56 -5.69
C GLN A 236 14.82 -21.78 -6.41
N ALA A 237 14.23 -22.71 -5.69
CA ALA A 237 13.65 -23.93 -6.28
C ALA A 237 12.51 -23.64 -7.30
N LYS A 238 11.81 -22.52 -7.19
CA LYS A 238 10.67 -22.16 -8.09
C LYS A 238 10.99 -21.07 -9.12
N ARG A 239 12.21 -20.51 -9.11
CA ARG A 239 12.65 -19.52 -10.13
C ARG A 239 12.84 -20.14 -11.55
N LEU A 240 12.89 -21.45 -11.66
CA LEU A 240 13.31 -22.17 -12.86
C LEU A 240 12.20 -22.82 -13.69
N ALA A 241 10.93 -22.66 -13.36
CA ALA A 241 9.84 -23.12 -14.20
C ALA A 241 9.43 -22.00 -15.18
N PRO A 242 9.76 -22.09 -16.49
CA PRO A 242 9.14 -21.23 -17.50
C PRO A 242 7.63 -21.49 -17.48
N GLN A 243 6.82 -20.45 -17.50
CA GLN A 243 5.40 -20.60 -17.85
C GLN A 243 5.37 -21.08 -19.29
N GLU A 244 4.98 -22.32 -19.51
CA GLU A 244 4.67 -22.82 -20.84
C GLU A 244 3.54 -21.96 -21.42
N GLU A 245 3.89 -21.13 -22.41
CA GLU A 245 2.93 -20.48 -23.30
C GLU A 245 2.15 -21.60 -24.02
N SER A 246 0.95 -21.88 -23.53
CA SER A 246 0.00 -22.71 -24.27
C SER A 246 -0.46 -21.94 -25.52
N HIS A 247 0.27 -22.12 -26.61
CA HIS A 247 -0.24 -21.76 -27.92
C HIS A 247 -1.40 -22.71 -28.26
N PRO A 248 -2.60 -22.22 -28.55
CA PRO A 248 -3.63 -23.06 -29.12
C PRO A 248 -3.17 -23.43 -30.54
N ARG A 249 -3.00 -24.72 -30.79
CA ARG A 249 -2.83 -25.23 -32.15
C ARG A 249 -4.13 -25.03 -32.92
N ALA A 250 -3.99 -24.46 -34.10
CA ALA A 250 -5.01 -24.31 -35.13
C ALA A 250 -5.65 -25.64 -35.55
#